data_df6fba367c29bd7dbcd2ebcad4788dd3
#
_entry.id   df6fba367c29bd7dbcd2ebcad4788dd3
#
_cell.length_a   1.000
_cell.length_b   1.000
_cell.length_c   1.000
_cell.angle_alpha   90.00
_cell.angle_beta   90.00
_cell.angle_gamma   90.00
#
_symmetry.space_group_name_H-M   'P 1'
#
loop_
_entity.id
_entity.type
_entity.pdbx_description
1 polymer ?
#
loop_
_entity_poly.entity_id
_entity_poly.type
_entity_poly.pdbx_seq_one_letter_code
_entity_poly.pdbx_strand_id
1 'polypeptide(L)'
;REELTGDINNQEHNNEVFHTLHKRIKDDLRNGRSCIYDACNISYKQRMAFLNELKNIPCEKQCMLMATPYEWCIERNTKRERKVPEYVIKRMYMSFDVPCLYEGWDDIDVEYAPDSNGIYGMPRDWIEKVKNFNQDNSHHKLTLGEHCLQATRWFNKYADENHETYHTYMSQYAVMLHDCGKPFCKTFTNSKGEVTEQAHYYNHEHTGSYDYLF
;
A
#
# COMPACT_ATOMS: atom_id res chain seq x y z
N ARG A 1 -17.64 -12.76 -12.75
CA ARG A 1 -18.44 -13.11 -11.58
C ARG A 1 -19.89 -13.31 -11.97
N GLU A 2 -20.53 -12.32 -12.54
CA GLU A 2 -21.94 -12.39 -12.99
C GLU A 2 -22.20 -13.61 -13.90
N GLU A 3 -21.32 -13.86 -14.86
CA GLU A 3 -21.39 -15.03 -15.76
C GLU A 3 -21.40 -16.38 -15.03
N LEU A 4 -20.66 -16.48 -13.91
CA LEU A 4 -20.51 -17.76 -13.16
C LEU A 4 -21.54 -17.92 -12.04
N THR A 5 -22.01 -16.82 -11.46
CA THR A 5 -22.85 -16.86 -10.25
C THR A 5 -24.25 -16.27 -10.45
N GLY A 6 -24.49 -15.62 -11.60
CA GLY A 6 -25.74 -14.88 -11.86
C GLY A 6 -25.87 -13.56 -11.10
N ASP A 7 -24.93 -13.26 -10.19
CA ASP A 7 -24.91 -12.02 -9.39
C ASP A 7 -23.49 -11.48 -9.22
N ILE A 8 -23.27 -10.24 -9.66
CA ILE A 8 -21.99 -9.56 -9.54
C ILE A 8 -21.57 -9.34 -8.06
N ASN A 9 -22.51 -9.33 -7.13
CA ASN A 9 -22.26 -9.11 -5.71
C ASN A 9 -21.97 -10.39 -4.93
N ASN A 10 -22.23 -11.57 -5.51
CA ASN A 10 -22.01 -12.84 -4.85
C ASN A 10 -20.52 -13.06 -4.55
N GLN A 11 -20.15 -13.12 -3.26
CA GLN A 11 -18.79 -13.32 -2.78
C GLN A 11 -18.51 -14.79 -2.34
N GLU A 12 -19.52 -15.63 -2.29
CA GLU A 12 -19.39 -17.00 -1.78
C GLU A 12 -18.52 -17.89 -2.69
N HIS A 13 -18.52 -17.60 -4.00
CA HIS A 13 -17.78 -18.34 -5.02
C HIS A 13 -16.47 -17.67 -5.48
N ASN A 14 -15.86 -16.83 -4.64
CA ASN A 14 -14.65 -16.09 -5.01
C ASN A 14 -13.54 -16.99 -5.56
N ASN A 15 -13.25 -18.11 -4.91
CA ASN A 15 -12.18 -19.01 -5.33
C ASN A 15 -12.43 -19.59 -6.74
N GLU A 16 -13.67 -19.98 -7.05
CA GLU A 16 -14.07 -20.51 -8.36
C GLU A 16 -13.96 -19.42 -9.44
N VAL A 17 -14.42 -18.21 -9.14
CA VAL A 17 -14.33 -17.05 -10.03
C VAL A 17 -12.87 -16.75 -10.38
N PHE A 18 -11.98 -16.65 -9.39
CA PHE A 18 -10.56 -16.37 -9.62
C PHE A 18 -9.86 -17.54 -10.34
N HIS A 19 -10.17 -18.78 -9.98
CA HIS A 19 -9.61 -19.93 -10.67
C HIS A 19 -9.98 -19.94 -12.16
N THR A 20 -11.24 -19.67 -12.48
CA THR A 20 -11.72 -19.59 -13.87
C THR A 20 -11.07 -18.43 -14.62
N LEU A 21 -10.94 -17.26 -13.98
CA LEU A 21 -10.30 -16.09 -14.55
C LEU A 21 -8.82 -16.37 -14.86
N HIS A 22 -8.07 -16.88 -13.90
CA HIS A 22 -6.65 -17.23 -14.08
C HIS A 22 -6.46 -18.28 -15.18
N LYS A 23 -7.34 -19.27 -15.27
CA LYS A 23 -7.30 -20.26 -16.36
C LYS A 23 -7.48 -19.59 -17.72
N ARG A 24 -8.48 -18.72 -17.89
CA ARG A 24 -8.74 -17.99 -19.14
C ARG A 24 -7.53 -17.13 -19.54
N ILE A 25 -6.96 -16.36 -18.59
CA ILE A 25 -5.78 -15.54 -18.84
C ILE A 25 -4.61 -16.41 -19.33
N LYS A 26 -4.34 -17.54 -18.66
CA LYS A 26 -3.26 -18.45 -19.06
C LYS A 26 -3.48 -19.03 -20.45
N ASP A 27 -4.70 -19.38 -20.80
CA ASP A 27 -5.05 -19.92 -22.10
C ASP A 27 -4.91 -18.84 -23.21
N ASP A 28 -5.30 -17.59 -22.91
CA ASP A 28 -5.14 -16.49 -23.84
C ASP A 28 -3.66 -16.16 -24.07
N LEU A 29 -2.86 -16.08 -23.02
CA LEU A 29 -1.41 -15.83 -23.11
C LEU A 29 -0.69 -16.94 -23.91
N ARG A 30 -1.04 -18.22 -23.71
CA ARG A 30 -0.47 -19.35 -24.49
C ARG A 30 -0.82 -19.28 -25.98
N ASN A 31 -1.94 -18.63 -26.31
CA ASN A 31 -2.36 -18.37 -27.68
C ASN A 31 -1.84 -17.03 -28.26
N GLY A 32 -0.89 -16.36 -27.55
CA GLY A 32 -0.29 -15.11 -28.00
C GLY A 32 -1.21 -13.89 -27.89
N ARG A 33 -2.27 -13.96 -27.08
CA ARG A 33 -3.17 -12.83 -26.81
C ARG A 33 -2.75 -12.07 -25.57
N SER A 34 -2.78 -10.74 -25.63
CA SER A 34 -2.60 -9.87 -24.47
C SER A 34 -3.85 -9.85 -23.60
N CYS A 35 -3.66 -9.75 -22.29
CA CYS A 35 -4.73 -9.74 -21.30
C CYS A 35 -4.57 -8.57 -20.34
N ILE A 36 -5.70 -8.01 -19.89
CA ILE A 36 -5.75 -7.09 -18.74
C ILE A 36 -6.42 -7.84 -17.58
N TYR A 37 -5.71 -7.93 -16.46
CA TYR A 37 -6.21 -8.51 -15.22
C TYR A 37 -6.60 -7.39 -14.25
N ASP A 38 -7.87 -6.94 -14.33
CA ASP A 38 -8.44 -5.94 -13.44
C ASP A 38 -9.05 -6.61 -12.19
N ALA A 39 -8.38 -6.43 -11.06
CA ALA A 39 -8.80 -6.89 -9.75
C ALA A 39 -8.15 -6.04 -8.65
N CYS A 40 -8.58 -6.20 -7.39
CA CYS A 40 -8.01 -5.42 -6.28
C CYS A 40 -6.50 -5.65 -6.11
N ASN A 41 -6.00 -6.88 -6.20
CA ASN A 41 -4.58 -7.26 -6.21
C ASN A 41 -3.68 -6.54 -5.17
N ILE A 42 -4.23 -6.10 -4.04
CA ILE A 42 -3.55 -5.27 -3.05
C ILE A 42 -2.53 -6.04 -2.21
N SER A 43 -2.63 -7.37 -2.14
CA SER A 43 -1.77 -8.21 -1.31
C SER A 43 -0.59 -8.76 -2.11
N TYR A 44 0.63 -8.56 -1.61
CA TYR A 44 1.86 -9.18 -2.11
C TYR A 44 1.68 -10.69 -2.31
N LYS A 45 1.13 -11.39 -1.31
CA LYS A 45 0.92 -12.85 -1.38
C LYS A 45 0.02 -13.26 -2.55
N GLN A 46 -1.06 -12.51 -2.82
CA GLN A 46 -1.97 -12.80 -3.94
C GLN A 46 -1.30 -12.54 -5.28
N ARG A 47 -0.58 -11.43 -5.42
CA ARG A 47 0.16 -11.12 -6.65
C ARG A 47 1.22 -12.17 -6.94
N MET A 48 2.03 -12.55 -5.93
CA MET A 48 3.04 -13.59 -6.07
C MET A 48 2.45 -14.95 -6.44
N ALA A 49 1.30 -15.33 -5.88
CA ALA A 49 0.62 -16.57 -6.23
C ALA A 49 0.25 -16.58 -7.73
N PHE A 50 -0.31 -15.50 -8.23
CA PHE A 50 -0.68 -15.39 -9.64
C PHE A 50 0.56 -15.32 -10.57
N LEU A 51 1.57 -14.51 -10.24
CA LEU A 51 2.82 -14.43 -11.01
C LEU A 51 3.53 -15.79 -11.11
N ASN A 52 3.52 -16.59 -10.04
CA ASN A 52 4.05 -17.94 -10.06
C ASN A 52 3.28 -18.88 -11.01
N GLU A 53 1.95 -18.70 -11.18
CA GLU A 53 1.18 -19.44 -12.17
C GLU A 53 1.60 -19.09 -13.61
N LEU A 54 2.14 -17.89 -13.84
CA LEU A 54 2.60 -17.42 -15.15
C LEU A 54 4.08 -17.79 -15.45
N LYS A 55 4.83 -18.32 -14.50
CA LYS A 55 6.29 -18.52 -14.59
C LYS A 55 6.76 -19.25 -15.85
N ASN A 56 5.94 -20.20 -16.35
CA ASN A 56 6.27 -21.02 -17.52
C ASN A 56 5.53 -20.56 -18.80
N ILE A 57 4.94 -19.38 -18.79
CA ILE A 57 4.28 -18.77 -19.95
C ILE A 57 5.10 -17.56 -20.37
N PRO A 58 5.70 -17.57 -21.59
CA PRO A 58 6.45 -16.41 -22.07
C PRO A 58 5.51 -15.22 -22.31
N CYS A 59 5.55 -14.25 -21.42
CA CYS A 59 4.77 -13.01 -21.51
C CYS A 59 5.48 -11.90 -20.74
N GLU A 60 5.32 -10.68 -21.20
CA GLU A 60 5.67 -9.48 -20.44
C GLU A 60 4.58 -9.21 -19.40
N LYS A 61 4.99 -8.85 -18.18
CA LYS A 61 4.12 -8.61 -17.03
C LYS A 61 4.28 -7.18 -16.55
N GLN A 62 3.31 -6.35 -16.87
CA GLN A 62 3.25 -4.96 -16.43
C GLN A 62 2.26 -4.81 -15.29
N CYS A 63 2.64 -4.09 -14.25
CA CYS A 63 1.77 -3.71 -13.14
C CYS A 63 1.38 -2.25 -13.29
N MET A 64 0.08 -1.96 -13.35
CA MET A 64 -0.43 -0.60 -13.28
C MET A 64 -1.02 -0.36 -11.88
N LEU A 65 -0.34 0.44 -11.08
CA LEU A 65 -0.79 0.83 -9.75
C LEU A 65 -1.68 2.07 -9.85
N MET A 66 -2.98 1.90 -9.59
CA MET A 66 -3.95 2.99 -9.57
C MET A 66 -3.86 3.74 -8.23
N ALA A 67 -3.05 4.80 -8.18
CA ALA A 67 -2.82 5.58 -6.96
C ALA A 67 -3.92 6.62 -6.75
N THR A 68 -4.67 6.48 -5.66
CA THR A 68 -5.74 7.43 -5.26
C THR A 68 -5.69 7.60 -3.74
N PRO A 69 -5.56 8.83 -3.20
CA PRO A 69 -5.55 9.07 -1.76
C PRO A 69 -6.77 8.47 -1.06
N TYR A 70 -6.58 7.99 0.18
CA TYR A 70 -7.64 7.30 0.93
C TYR A 70 -8.94 8.12 1.01
N GLU A 71 -8.83 9.41 1.33
CA GLU A 71 -9.98 10.31 1.45
C GLU A 71 -10.76 10.43 0.13
N TRP A 72 -10.05 10.43 -1.00
CA TRP A 72 -10.65 10.47 -2.32
C TRP A 72 -11.31 9.14 -2.69
N CYS A 73 -10.75 8.01 -2.24
CA CYS A 73 -11.41 6.72 -2.38
C CYS A 73 -12.75 6.71 -1.64
N ILE A 74 -12.81 7.24 -0.41
CA ILE A 74 -14.04 7.36 0.37
C ILE A 74 -15.03 8.29 -0.34
N GLU A 75 -14.61 9.48 -0.76
CA GLU A 75 -15.45 10.43 -1.48
C GLU A 75 -16.04 9.83 -2.76
N ARG A 76 -15.19 9.22 -3.60
CA ARG A 76 -15.63 8.56 -4.84
C ARG A 76 -16.61 7.43 -4.57
N ASN A 77 -16.41 6.66 -3.50
CA ASN A 77 -17.30 5.59 -3.09
C ASN A 77 -18.70 6.09 -2.72
N THR A 78 -18.83 7.31 -2.15
CA THR A 78 -20.15 7.89 -1.83
C THR A 78 -20.96 8.22 -3.08
N LYS A 79 -20.27 8.51 -4.20
CA LYS A 79 -20.87 8.91 -5.48
C LYS A 79 -21.21 7.72 -6.40
N ARG A 80 -20.73 6.51 -6.06
CA ARG A 80 -20.97 5.31 -6.88
C ARG A 80 -22.36 4.75 -6.63
N GLU A 81 -22.93 4.11 -7.65
CA GLU A 81 -24.16 3.32 -7.52
C GLU A 81 -23.93 2.13 -6.56
N ARG A 82 -22.92 1.32 -6.83
CA ARG A 82 -22.51 0.22 -5.94
C ARG A 82 -21.50 0.75 -4.91
N LYS A 83 -21.92 0.84 -3.66
CA LYS A 83 -21.09 1.30 -2.55
C LYS A 83 -20.43 0.14 -1.82
N VAL A 84 -19.18 0.34 -1.47
CA VAL A 84 -18.42 -0.58 -0.59
C VAL A 84 -18.49 0.00 0.83
N PRO A 85 -18.74 -0.82 1.88
CA PRO A 85 -18.69 -0.34 3.26
C PRO A 85 -17.34 0.31 3.59
N GLU A 86 -17.36 1.45 4.27
CA GLU A 86 -16.15 2.24 4.56
C GLU A 86 -15.08 1.42 5.31
N TYR A 87 -15.49 0.57 6.26
CA TYR A 87 -14.56 -0.29 6.99
C TYR A 87 -13.81 -1.28 6.08
N VAL A 88 -14.40 -1.66 4.93
CA VAL A 88 -13.73 -2.52 3.94
C VAL A 88 -12.65 -1.72 3.22
N ILE A 89 -12.96 -0.48 2.79
CA ILE A 89 -11.98 0.41 2.14
C ILE A 89 -10.84 0.70 3.11
N LYS A 90 -11.15 1.03 4.38
CA LYS A 90 -10.15 1.23 5.43
C LYS A 90 -9.26 0.00 5.61
N ARG A 91 -9.84 -1.20 5.67
CA ARG A 91 -9.08 -2.44 5.79
C ARG A 91 -8.17 -2.67 4.58
N MET A 92 -8.66 -2.41 3.36
CA MET A 92 -7.87 -2.51 2.15
C MET A 92 -6.67 -1.55 2.16
N TYR A 93 -6.90 -0.30 2.55
CA TYR A 93 -5.85 0.70 2.68
C TYR A 93 -4.78 0.30 3.72
N MET A 94 -5.21 -0.16 4.90
CA MET A 94 -4.30 -0.61 5.97
C MET A 94 -3.57 -1.93 5.67
N SER A 95 -3.91 -2.65 4.60
CA SER A 95 -3.27 -3.91 4.19
C SER A 95 -2.73 -3.86 2.77
N PHE A 96 -2.51 -2.67 2.24
CA PHE A 96 -2.01 -2.49 0.88
C PHE A 96 -0.50 -2.71 0.83
N ASP A 97 -0.06 -3.74 0.12
CA ASP A 97 1.35 -3.95 -0.19
C ASP A 97 1.67 -3.25 -1.52
N VAL A 98 2.46 -2.17 -1.49
CA VAL A 98 2.91 -1.49 -2.72
C VAL A 98 3.71 -2.48 -3.56
N PRO A 99 3.36 -2.68 -4.85
CA PRO A 99 4.09 -3.62 -5.70
C PRO A 99 5.53 -3.16 -5.95
N CYS A 100 6.44 -4.13 -6.13
CA CYS A 100 7.85 -3.87 -6.40
C CYS A 100 8.39 -4.83 -7.47
N LEU A 101 9.45 -4.41 -8.17
CA LEU A 101 10.01 -5.17 -9.30
C LEU A 101 10.49 -6.57 -8.91
N TYR A 102 10.93 -6.81 -7.65
CA TYR A 102 11.33 -8.16 -7.22
C TYR A 102 10.17 -9.12 -7.02
N GLU A 103 8.93 -8.70 -7.19
CA GLU A 103 7.80 -9.61 -7.32
C GLU A 103 7.84 -10.38 -8.65
N GLY A 104 8.60 -9.87 -9.64
CA GLY A 104 8.72 -10.46 -10.97
C GLY A 104 7.91 -9.75 -12.05
N TRP A 105 7.54 -8.49 -11.80
CA TRP A 105 7.04 -7.58 -12.81
C TRP A 105 8.19 -7.14 -13.72
N ASP A 106 7.94 -7.03 -15.01
CA ASP A 106 8.88 -6.48 -15.98
C ASP A 106 8.87 -4.95 -15.92
N ASP A 107 7.71 -4.35 -15.56
CA ASP A 107 7.56 -2.92 -15.32
C ASP A 107 6.43 -2.63 -14.33
N ILE A 108 6.50 -1.46 -13.66
CA ILE A 108 5.47 -0.95 -12.74
C ILE A 108 5.22 0.51 -13.05
N ASP A 109 4.04 0.80 -13.56
CA ASP A 109 3.55 2.15 -13.77
C ASP A 109 2.65 2.61 -12.63
N VAL A 110 2.79 3.86 -12.19
CA VAL A 110 1.91 4.47 -11.19
C VAL A 110 1.01 5.48 -11.87
N GLU A 111 -0.28 5.17 -11.94
CA GLU A 111 -1.29 6.07 -12.47
C GLU A 111 -1.97 6.82 -11.34
N TYR A 112 -1.67 8.09 -11.24
CA TYR A 112 -2.21 8.96 -10.21
C TYR A 112 -3.62 9.44 -10.55
N ALA A 113 -4.50 9.49 -9.55
CA ALA A 113 -5.73 10.24 -9.68
C ALA A 113 -5.41 11.71 -10.04
N PRO A 114 -6.17 12.37 -10.92
CA PRO A 114 -5.90 13.76 -11.29
C PRO A 114 -5.67 14.64 -10.07
N ASP A 115 -4.61 15.46 -10.09
CA ASP A 115 -4.20 16.40 -9.03
C ASP A 115 -3.83 15.75 -7.68
N SER A 116 -3.61 14.44 -7.62
CA SER A 116 -3.25 13.75 -6.36
C SER A 116 -1.74 13.59 -6.15
N ASN A 117 -0.92 13.72 -7.20
CA ASN A 117 0.53 13.61 -7.05
C ASN A 117 1.07 14.79 -6.23
N GLY A 118 1.81 14.48 -5.17
CA GLY A 118 2.34 15.48 -4.25
C GLY A 118 1.31 16.18 -3.36
N ILE A 119 0.10 15.62 -3.21
CA ILE A 119 -0.98 16.23 -2.42
C ILE A 119 -0.62 16.41 -0.94
N TYR A 120 0.24 15.56 -0.40
CA TYR A 120 0.70 15.68 1.00
C TYR A 120 1.86 16.66 1.18
N GLY A 121 2.38 17.21 0.08
CA GLY A 121 3.44 18.21 0.10
C GLY A 121 4.84 17.60 0.33
N MET A 122 5.78 18.45 0.69
CA MET A 122 7.16 18.01 0.95
C MET A 122 7.26 17.25 2.28
N PRO A 123 8.18 16.26 2.40
CA PRO A 123 8.41 15.52 3.65
C PRO A 123 8.60 16.39 4.89
N ARG A 124 9.19 17.57 4.74
CA ARG A 124 9.35 18.52 5.84
C ARG A 124 8.03 19.12 6.34
N ASP A 125 7.06 19.30 5.45
CA ASP A 125 5.74 19.83 5.81
C ASP A 125 4.99 18.79 6.64
N TRP A 126 5.15 17.50 6.30
CA TRP A 126 4.60 16.41 7.11
C TRP A 126 5.22 16.38 8.51
N ILE A 127 6.56 16.50 8.63
CA ILE A 127 7.25 16.56 9.93
C ILE A 127 6.69 17.68 10.81
N GLU A 128 6.43 18.87 10.26
CA GLU A 128 5.84 19.96 11.05
C GLU A 128 4.41 19.62 11.54
N LYS A 129 3.62 18.93 10.73
CA LYS A 129 2.27 18.45 11.12
C LYS A 129 2.31 17.48 12.31
N VAL A 130 3.34 16.62 12.39
CA VAL A 130 3.47 15.59 13.45
C VAL A 130 4.48 15.96 14.53
N LYS A 131 4.99 17.18 14.53
CA LYS A 131 6.02 17.68 15.46
C LYS A 131 5.68 17.40 16.94
N ASN A 132 4.42 17.60 17.31
CA ASN A 132 3.93 17.42 18.67
C ASN A 132 3.08 16.14 18.82
N PHE A 133 3.09 15.23 17.83
CA PHE A 133 2.31 14.01 17.90
C PHE A 133 2.88 13.07 18.96
N ASN A 134 2.16 12.94 20.07
CA ASN A 134 2.53 12.01 21.14
C ASN A 134 2.24 10.58 20.70
N GLN A 135 3.23 9.71 20.83
CA GLN A 135 3.10 8.32 20.45
C GLN A 135 2.39 7.47 21.51
N ASP A 136 2.20 7.98 22.75
CA ASP A 136 1.48 7.31 23.85
C ASP A 136 1.86 5.82 24.04
N ASN A 137 3.16 5.54 23.88
CA ASN A 137 3.71 4.19 23.97
C ASN A 137 5.03 4.24 24.74
N SER A 138 5.22 3.33 25.68
CA SER A 138 6.39 3.28 26.55
C SER A 138 7.73 3.05 25.83
N HIS A 139 7.68 2.51 24.59
CA HIS A 139 8.86 2.31 23.77
C HIS A 139 9.36 3.60 23.08
N HIS A 140 8.53 4.64 23.04
CA HIS A 140 8.83 5.91 22.38
C HIS A 140 8.84 7.05 23.37
N LYS A 141 10.03 7.64 23.59
CA LYS A 141 10.24 8.82 24.47
C LYS A 141 10.10 10.15 23.71
N LEU A 142 10.16 10.11 22.40
CA LEU A 142 10.11 11.27 21.52
C LEU A 142 8.73 11.39 20.88
N THR A 143 8.35 12.61 20.52
CA THR A 143 7.23 12.80 19.60
C THR A 143 7.55 12.14 18.26
N LEU A 144 6.52 11.89 17.44
CA LEU A 144 6.71 11.26 16.13
C LEU A 144 7.65 12.08 15.23
N GLY A 145 7.45 13.40 15.18
CA GLY A 145 8.32 14.28 14.37
C GLY A 145 9.76 14.28 14.86
N GLU A 146 10.01 14.35 16.18
CA GLU A 146 11.35 14.26 16.75
C GLU A 146 12.02 12.91 16.45
N HIS A 147 11.26 11.80 16.56
CA HIS A 147 11.73 10.46 16.24
C HIS A 147 12.19 10.36 14.77
N CYS A 148 11.38 10.80 13.84
CA CYS A 148 11.68 10.75 12.41
C CYS A 148 12.89 11.63 12.05
N LEU A 149 12.99 12.86 12.62
CA LEU A 149 14.14 13.72 12.43
C LEU A 149 15.42 13.13 13.02
N GLN A 150 15.32 12.48 14.19
CA GLN A 150 16.48 11.84 14.80
C GLN A 150 16.94 10.64 13.95
N ALA A 151 16.03 9.81 13.47
CA ALA A 151 16.33 8.69 12.56
C ALA A 151 17.05 9.19 11.31
N THR A 152 16.58 10.29 10.70
CA THR A 152 17.22 10.89 9.52
C THR A 152 18.63 11.39 9.83
N ARG A 153 18.86 12.04 10.98
CA ARG A 153 20.21 12.49 11.39
C ARG A 153 21.17 11.31 11.58
N TRP A 154 20.70 10.22 12.19
CA TRP A 154 21.50 9.02 12.37
C TRP A 154 21.84 8.36 11.03
N PHE A 155 20.87 8.27 10.11
CA PHE A 155 21.09 7.75 8.77
C PHE A 155 22.14 8.56 8.01
N ASN A 156 22.02 9.89 8.00
CA ASN A 156 22.97 10.77 7.33
C ASN A 156 24.39 10.60 7.88
N LYS A 157 24.52 10.58 9.21
CA LYS A 157 25.80 10.39 9.88
C LYS A 157 26.42 9.02 9.50
N TYR A 158 25.62 7.96 9.52
CA TYR A 158 26.08 6.62 9.14
C TYR A 158 26.55 6.58 7.67
N ALA A 159 25.79 7.17 6.77
CA ALA A 159 26.12 7.22 5.35
C ALA A 159 27.44 7.99 5.10
N ASP A 160 27.62 9.13 5.76
CA ASP A 160 28.84 9.95 5.68
C ASP A 160 30.07 9.17 6.22
N GLU A 161 29.95 8.52 7.39
CA GLU A 161 31.04 7.77 8.04
C GLU A 161 31.45 6.51 7.24
N ASN A 162 30.51 5.91 6.50
CA ASN A 162 30.76 4.68 5.74
C ASN A 162 30.96 4.93 4.24
N HIS A 163 31.00 6.19 3.80
CA HIS A 163 31.16 6.56 2.38
C HIS A 163 30.14 5.87 1.46
N GLU A 164 28.89 5.74 1.94
CA GLU A 164 27.82 5.08 1.19
C GLU A 164 27.46 5.87 -0.07
N THR A 165 27.67 5.25 -1.22
CA THR A 165 27.39 5.86 -2.53
C THR A 165 25.90 5.95 -2.84
N TYR A 166 25.06 5.20 -2.10
CA TYR A 166 23.61 5.16 -2.26
C TYR A 166 22.86 6.17 -1.39
N HIS A 167 23.59 7.06 -0.71
CA HIS A 167 23.00 8.15 0.07
C HIS A 167 22.36 9.17 -0.87
N THR A 168 21.08 8.98 -1.16
CA THR A 168 20.29 9.84 -2.04
C THR A 168 19.23 10.59 -1.23
N TYR A 169 18.67 11.66 -1.81
CA TYR A 169 17.51 12.35 -1.23
C TYR A 169 16.33 11.38 -0.99
N MET A 170 16.14 10.40 -1.89
CA MET A 170 15.08 9.39 -1.75
C MET A 170 15.28 8.52 -0.51
N SER A 171 16.52 8.08 -0.25
CA SER A 171 16.84 7.30 0.97
C SER A 171 16.61 8.10 2.25
N GLN A 172 16.97 9.39 2.24
CA GLN A 172 16.70 10.29 3.36
C GLN A 172 15.20 10.48 3.60
N TYR A 173 14.42 10.65 2.53
CA TYR A 173 12.96 10.80 2.62
C TYR A 173 12.30 9.50 3.09
N ALA A 174 12.76 8.35 2.62
CA ALA A 174 12.26 7.05 3.10
C ALA A 174 12.48 6.91 4.62
N VAL A 175 13.67 7.26 5.12
CA VAL A 175 13.94 7.25 6.57
C VAL A 175 13.12 8.32 7.31
N MET A 176 12.97 9.51 6.75
CA MET A 176 12.20 10.60 7.37
C MET A 176 10.71 10.24 7.50
N LEU A 177 10.16 9.51 6.54
CA LEU A 177 8.74 9.19 6.44
C LEU A 177 8.40 7.73 6.84
N HIS A 178 9.38 6.95 7.36
CA HIS A 178 9.17 5.52 7.65
C HIS A 178 7.96 5.23 8.55
N ASP A 179 7.59 6.18 9.38
CA ASP A 179 6.49 6.11 10.33
C ASP A 179 5.27 6.99 9.94
N CYS A 180 5.18 7.44 8.68
CA CYS A 180 4.14 8.39 8.25
C CYS A 180 2.71 7.84 8.38
N GLY A 181 2.53 6.52 8.37
CA GLY A 181 1.23 5.89 8.60
C GLY A 181 0.76 5.85 10.06
N LYS A 182 1.62 6.16 11.04
CA LYS A 182 1.27 6.08 12.47
C LYS A 182 0.08 6.96 12.88
N PRO A 183 -0.06 8.20 12.45
CA PRO A 183 -1.21 9.04 12.84
C PRO A 183 -2.56 8.41 12.47
N PHE A 184 -2.64 7.79 11.30
CA PHE A 184 -3.86 7.11 10.84
C PHE A 184 -4.14 5.81 11.62
N CYS A 185 -3.08 5.07 11.96
CA CYS A 185 -3.19 3.74 12.57
C CYS A 185 -3.29 3.76 14.10
N LYS A 186 -3.14 4.92 14.75
CA LYS A 186 -3.16 5.02 16.22
C LYS A 186 -4.45 4.48 16.81
N THR A 187 -4.33 3.53 17.72
CA THR A 187 -5.44 2.94 18.46
C THR A 187 -5.02 2.58 19.88
N PHE A 188 -5.96 2.64 20.83
CA PHE A 188 -5.79 2.15 22.20
C PHE A 188 -6.44 0.77 22.39
N THR A 189 -6.63 0.02 21.30
CA THR A 189 -7.15 -1.34 21.35
C THR A 189 -6.07 -2.31 20.88
N ASN A 190 -5.77 -3.32 21.68
CA ASN A 190 -4.78 -4.35 21.31
C ASN A 190 -5.32 -5.34 20.27
N SER A 191 -4.47 -6.26 19.80
CA SER A 191 -4.84 -7.26 18.77
C SER A 191 -5.93 -8.25 19.22
N LYS A 192 -6.25 -8.30 20.52
CA LYS A 192 -7.33 -9.13 21.09
C LYS A 192 -8.66 -8.36 21.22
N GLY A 193 -8.68 -7.06 20.88
CA GLY A 193 -9.85 -6.20 21.02
C GLY A 193 -10.01 -5.58 22.41
N GLU A 194 -9.00 -5.67 23.30
CA GLU A 194 -9.02 -5.11 24.65
C GLU A 194 -8.49 -3.67 24.63
N VAL A 195 -9.11 -2.79 25.41
CA VAL A 195 -8.64 -1.41 25.58
C VAL A 195 -7.38 -1.38 26.45
N THR A 196 -6.37 -0.61 26.04
CA THR A 196 -5.07 -0.47 26.70
C THR A 196 -4.75 1.00 26.98
N GLU A 197 -3.89 1.26 27.95
CA GLU A 197 -3.38 2.60 28.26
C GLU A 197 -2.33 3.08 27.22
N GLN A 198 -1.69 2.14 26.53
CA GLN A 198 -0.68 2.44 25.51
C GLN A 198 -1.28 2.36 24.11
N ALA A 199 -0.82 3.24 23.23
CA ALA A 199 -1.21 3.23 21.84
C ALA A 199 -0.51 2.09 21.06
N HIS A 200 -1.23 1.55 20.09
CA HIS A 200 -0.77 0.59 19.09
C HIS A 200 -0.89 1.18 17.69
N TYR A 201 -0.05 0.70 16.77
CA TYR A 201 0.10 1.25 15.41
C TYR A 201 0.10 0.14 14.36
N TYR A 202 -0.88 -0.77 14.42
CA TYR A 202 -0.95 -1.92 13.50
C TYR A 202 -1.04 -1.48 12.05
N ASN A 203 -0.20 -2.08 11.21
CA ASN A 203 -0.15 -1.86 9.77
C ASN A 203 0.20 -0.41 9.35
N HIS A 204 0.86 0.35 10.23
CA HIS A 204 1.30 1.71 9.86
C HIS A 204 2.32 1.70 8.71
N GLU A 205 3.10 0.63 8.56
CA GLU A 205 4.04 0.41 7.48
C GLU A 205 3.33 0.29 6.12
N HIS A 206 2.22 -0.42 6.04
CA HIS A 206 1.41 -0.52 4.81
C HIS A 206 0.79 0.83 4.45
N THR A 207 0.16 1.47 5.43
CA THR A 207 -0.45 2.78 5.26
C THR A 207 0.58 3.81 4.83
N GLY A 208 1.73 3.87 5.53
CA GLY A 208 2.80 4.81 5.24
C GLY A 208 3.44 4.58 3.87
N SER A 209 3.66 3.33 3.46
CA SER A 209 4.22 3.03 2.13
C SER A 209 3.28 3.44 0.99
N TYR A 210 1.96 3.34 1.20
CA TYR A 210 0.99 3.83 0.23
C TYR A 210 0.92 5.35 0.19
N ASP A 211 0.90 6.02 1.34
CA ASP A 211 0.87 7.49 1.42
C ASP A 211 2.14 8.12 0.86
N TYR A 212 3.27 7.40 0.90
CA TYR A 212 4.53 7.85 0.32
C TYR A 212 4.48 7.99 -1.22
N LEU A 213 3.46 7.45 -1.88
CA LEU A 213 3.25 7.64 -3.33
C LEU A 213 2.83 9.08 -3.67
N PHE A 214 2.28 9.84 -2.75
CA PHE A 214 1.68 11.17 -2.94
C PHE A 214 2.51 12.29 -2.32
#